data_f791744e1598b24775b6413e0678f37d
#
_entry.id   f791744e1598b24775b6413e0678f37d
#
_cell.length_a   1.000
_cell.length_b   1.000
_cell.length_c   1.000
_cell.angle_alpha   90.00
_cell.angle_beta   90.00
_cell.angle_gamma   90.00
#
_symmetry.space_group_name_H-M   'P 1'
#
loop_
_entity.id
_entity.type
_entity.pdbx_description
1 polymer ?
#
loop_
_entity_poly.entity_id
_entity_poly.type
_entity_poly.pdbx_seq_one_letter_code
_entity_poly.pdbx_strand_id
1 'polypeptide(L)'
;MKNFKKNWVSYVVGAFLITVIVVAMLFDKGPVSKLEKLPLPQIAEGIRGEQFGIDKNIYEDTIDNYLGRNDSVYRDMRMLKDPGNYEAIGGDSYLSGIVSGFEVVPFPYIVNVVGLPPEVGATYTGKTLFTQNDKGEYKANYKESMEILEFLFPKDKNIFLMCGGGGYAGMTKNLLVSLGWNENKIYNVGGYWYYKGKNNVQIKNTSNEKVTYDFWKIAYHDIDFDMLHKIK
;
A
#
# COMPACT_ATOMS: atom_id res chain seq x y z
N MET A 1 48.97 -20.62 5.29
CA MET A 1 48.32 -19.28 5.32
C MET A 1 47.08 -19.11 4.39
N LYS A 2 46.54 -20.17 3.76
CA LYS A 2 45.39 -20.06 2.82
C LYS A 2 44.00 -20.24 3.48
N ASN A 3 43.92 -20.76 4.70
CA ASN A 3 42.63 -21.07 5.33
C ASN A 3 42.05 -19.95 6.22
N PHE A 4 42.85 -18.90 6.54
CA PHE A 4 42.39 -17.84 7.45
C PHE A 4 41.48 -16.82 6.77
N LYS A 5 41.64 -16.58 5.46
CA LYS A 5 40.82 -15.61 4.71
C LYS A 5 39.39 -16.11 4.44
N LYS A 6 39.19 -17.42 4.33
CA LYS A 6 37.86 -17.98 3.99
C LYS A 6 36.88 -17.97 5.18
N ASN A 7 37.39 -18.07 6.40
CA ASN A 7 36.58 -18.05 7.59
C ASN A 7 36.19 -16.63 8.04
N TRP A 8 37.01 -15.61 7.72
CA TRP A 8 36.73 -14.23 8.13
C TRP A 8 35.51 -13.65 7.41
N VAL A 9 35.32 -13.95 6.12
CA VAL A 9 34.13 -13.50 5.36
C VAL A 9 32.86 -14.13 5.94
N SER A 10 32.92 -15.40 6.36
CA SER A 10 31.76 -16.08 6.98
C SER A 10 31.40 -15.49 8.34
N TYR A 11 32.39 -15.07 9.14
CA TYR A 11 32.14 -14.41 10.42
C TYR A 11 31.60 -12.98 10.25
N VAL A 12 32.06 -12.24 9.24
CA VAL A 12 31.57 -10.88 8.97
C VAL A 12 30.13 -10.92 8.47
N VAL A 13 29.80 -11.85 7.57
CA VAL A 13 28.42 -12.04 7.07
C VAL A 13 27.49 -12.53 8.20
N GLY A 14 27.95 -13.47 9.03
CA GLY A 14 27.20 -13.93 10.20
C GLY A 14 26.96 -12.82 11.22
N ALA A 15 27.97 -12.00 11.53
CA ALA A 15 27.84 -10.88 12.45
C ALA A 15 26.91 -9.79 11.90
N PHE A 16 26.95 -9.52 10.59
CA PHE A 16 26.06 -8.55 9.94
C PHE A 16 24.60 -9.02 9.97
N LEU A 17 24.35 -10.31 9.69
CA LEU A 17 23.00 -10.90 9.79
C LEU A 17 22.45 -10.87 11.22
N ILE A 18 23.29 -11.18 12.22
CA ILE A 18 22.88 -11.12 13.64
C ILE A 18 22.59 -9.67 14.04
N THR A 19 23.38 -8.70 13.60
CA THR A 19 23.16 -7.28 13.88
C THR A 19 21.87 -6.77 13.25
N VAL A 20 21.57 -7.16 12.02
CA VAL A 20 20.30 -6.82 11.34
C VAL A 20 19.10 -7.43 12.07
N ILE A 21 19.19 -8.69 12.50
CA ILE A 21 18.12 -9.36 13.27
C ILE A 21 17.95 -8.69 14.65
N VAL A 22 19.02 -8.36 15.35
CA VAL A 22 18.95 -7.68 16.65
C VAL A 22 18.41 -6.26 16.52
N VAL A 23 18.78 -5.51 15.49
CA VAL A 23 18.23 -4.19 15.20
C VAL A 23 16.74 -4.30 14.86
N ALA A 24 16.33 -5.27 14.04
CA ALA A 24 14.91 -5.51 13.76
C ALA A 24 14.12 -5.86 15.04
N MET A 25 14.70 -6.65 15.97
CA MET A 25 14.06 -6.97 17.25
C MET A 25 14.01 -5.80 18.24
N LEU A 26 14.90 -4.81 18.12
CA LEU A 26 14.91 -3.63 18.97
C LEU A 26 13.89 -2.56 18.54
N PHE A 27 13.47 -2.56 17.28
CA PHE A 27 12.43 -1.65 16.76
C PHE A 27 11.00 -2.19 16.90
N ASP A 28 10.82 -3.44 17.33
CA ASP A 28 9.50 -4.10 17.43
C ASP A 28 8.95 -4.15 18.88
N LYS A 29 9.30 -3.21 19.73
CA LYS A 29 8.73 -3.12 21.08
C LYS A 29 8.18 -1.74 21.41
N GLY A 30 7.17 -1.31 20.66
CA GLY A 30 6.15 -0.45 21.23
C GLY A 30 5.29 -1.26 22.22
N PRO A 31 4.77 -0.68 23.31
CA PRO A 31 3.89 -1.39 24.23
C PRO A 31 2.62 -1.78 23.46
N VAL A 32 2.55 -3.03 23.01
CA VAL A 32 1.29 -3.61 22.53
C VAL A 32 0.40 -3.72 23.76
N SER A 33 -0.40 -2.68 24.03
CA SER A 33 -1.54 -2.86 24.91
C SER A 33 -2.35 -4.01 24.31
N LYS A 34 -2.60 -5.05 25.10
CA LYS A 34 -3.61 -6.08 24.83
C LYS A 34 -5.01 -5.45 24.92
N LEU A 35 -5.29 -4.48 24.08
CA LEU A 35 -6.65 -4.12 23.75
C LEU A 35 -7.16 -5.29 22.93
N GLU A 36 -8.13 -5.98 23.47
CA GLU A 36 -8.88 -7.02 22.77
C GLU A 36 -9.39 -6.37 21.47
N LYS A 37 -8.81 -6.81 20.33
CA LYS A 37 -9.11 -6.15 19.05
C LYS A 37 -10.56 -6.41 18.71
N LEU A 38 -11.28 -5.36 18.35
CA LEU A 38 -12.68 -5.47 17.93
C LEU A 38 -12.82 -6.53 16.83
N PRO A 39 -13.84 -7.38 16.88
CA PRO A 39 -14.13 -8.30 15.79
C PRO A 39 -14.35 -7.51 14.50
N LEU A 40 -13.89 -8.05 13.37
CA LEU A 40 -14.15 -7.42 12.08
C LEU A 40 -15.63 -7.57 11.72
N PRO A 41 -16.35 -6.48 11.40
CA PRO A 41 -17.70 -6.55 10.89
C PRO A 41 -17.71 -7.17 9.49
N GLN A 42 -18.86 -7.66 9.08
CA GLN A 42 -19.07 -8.02 7.68
C GLN A 42 -18.92 -6.78 6.80
N ILE A 43 -18.36 -6.98 5.62
CA ILE A 43 -18.25 -5.91 4.61
C ILE A 43 -19.65 -5.46 4.22
N ALA A 44 -19.85 -4.16 4.23
CA ALA A 44 -21.10 -3.53 3.85
C ALA A 44 -20.78 -2.20 3.14
N GLU A 45 -20.89 -2.19 1.84
CA GLU A 45 -20.58 -1.04 0.99
C GLU A 45 -21.66 0.03 1.03
N GLY A 46 -21.34 1.25 0.59
CA GLY A 46 -22.32 2.32 0.34
C GLY A 46 -22.04 3.67 1.02
N ILE A 47 -20.81 3.94 1.47
CA ILE A 47 -20.43 5.30 1.88
C ILE A 47 -19.94 6.10 0.68
N ARG A 48 -20.38 7.35 0.58
CA ARG A 48 -19.89 8.39 -0.36
C ARG A 48 -19.65 7.89 -1.79
N GLY A 49 -20.71 7.60 -2.48
CA GLY A 49 -20.64 7.16 -3.86
C GLY A 49 -20.51 5.63 -3.94
N GLU A 50 -21.60 5.02 -4.28
CA GLU A 50 -21.73 3.58 -4.47
C GLU A 50 -20.70 3.02 -5.47
N GLN A 51 -20.28 3.84 -6.46
CA GLN A 51 -19.31 3.44 -7.49
C GLN A 51 -17.93 3.04 -6.96
N PHE A 52 -17.55 3.48 -5.76
CA PHE A 52 -16.24 3.14 -5.18
C PHE A 52 -16.28 1.95 -4.24
N GLY A 53 -17.47 1.51 -3.81
CA GLY A 53 -17.62 0.38 -2.90
C GLY A 53 -16.92 0.61 -1.55
N ILE A 54 -17.00 1.84 -0.99
CA ILE A 54 -16.41 2.15 0.32
C ILE A 54 -17.25 1.46 1.40
N ASP A 55 -16.57 0.78 2.32
CA ASP A 55 -17.19 0.08 3.44
C ASP A 55 -17.82 1.05 4.44
N LYS A 56 -19.05 0.80 4.87
CA LYS A 56 -19.74 1.68 5.82
C LYS A 56 -19.48 1.36 7.28
N ASN A 57 -18.87 0.23 7.59
CA ASN A 57 -18.50 -0.17 8.93
C ASN A 57 -17.05 0.19 9.24
N ILE A 58 -16.15 0.02 8.23
CA ILE A 58 -14.72 0.35 8.36
C ILE A 58 -14.32 1.30 7.24
N TYR A 59 -14.32 2.58 7.55
CA TYR A 59 -13.97 3.68 6.65
C TYR A 59 -13.10 4.72 7.39
N GLU A 60 -12.83 5.87 6.81
CA GLU A 60 -11.87 6.86 7.33
C GLU A 60 -12.13 7.28 8.78
N ASP A 61 -13.39 7.36 9.21
CA ASP A 61 -13.73 7.79 10.57
C ASP A 61 -13.61 6.65 11.58
N THR A 62 -13.61 5.39 11.15
CA THR A 62 -13.63 4.22 12.05
C THR A 62 -12.38 3.38 12.00
N ILE A 63 -11.53 3.54 10.97
CA ILE A 63 -10.33 2.73 10.74
C ILE A 63 -9.38 2.69 11.92
N ASP A 64 -9.29 3.77 12.70
CA ASP A 64 -8.43 3.84 13.90
C ASP A 64 -8.70 2.72 14.91
N ASN A 65 -9.95 2.20 14.97
CA ASN A 65 -10.33 1.11 15.86
C ASN A 65 -9.83 -0.26 15.37
N TYR A 66 -9.37 -0.36 14.15
CA TYR A 66 -8.99 -1.61 13.47
C TYR A 66 -7.52 -1.66 13.08
N LEU A 67 -6.72 -0.64 13.39
CA LEU A 67 -5.29 -0.59 13.08
C LEU A 67 -4.47 -1.61 13.91
N GLY A 68 -3.30 -1.98 13.40
CA GLY A 68 -2.33 -2.80 14.10
C GLY A 68 -2.77 -4.25 14.37
N ARG A 69 -3.63 -4.82 13.54
CA ARG A 69 -4.05 -6.23 13.61
C ARG A 69 -3.01 -7.16 12.99
N ASN A 70 -2.72 -8.28 13.65
CA ASN A 70 -1.77 -9.27 13.13
C ASN A 70 -2.34 -10.14 12.00
N ASP A 71 -3.68 -10.19 11.91
CA ASP A 71 -4.44 -10.92 10.89
C ASP A 71 -4.74 -10.08 9.64
N SER A 72 -4.13 -8.90 9.52
CA SER A 72 -4.50 -7.90 8.53
C SER A 72 -3.29 -7.20 7.93
N VAL A 73 -3.44 -6.69 6.71
CA VAL A 73 -2.51 -5.79 6.03
C VAL A 73 -3.23 -4.51 5.62
N TYR A 74 -2.51 -3.41 5.56
CA TYR A 74 -3.04 -2.07 5.30
C TYR A 74 -2.28 -1.48 4.12
N ARG A 75 -2.98 -1.12 3.04
CA ARG A 75 -2.35 -0.66 1.80
C ARG A 75 -2.93 0.67 1.35
N ASP A 76 -2.07 1.65 1.20
CA ASP A 76 -2.41 2.93 0.61
C ASP A 76 -2.05 2.91 -0.88
N MET A 77 -3.06 3.01 -1.71
CA MET A 77 -2.95 2.82 -3.16
C MET A 77 -2.52 4.09 -3.92
N ARG A 78 -2.21 5.18 -3.20
CA ARG A 78 -1.73 6.43 -3.82
C ARG A 78 -0.31 6.28 -4.34
N MET A 79 -0.01 7.00 -5.43
CA MET A 79 1.36 7.16 -5.94
C MET A 79 1.97 8.45 -5.37
N LEU A 80 2.43 8.41 -4.11
CA LEU A 80 2.85 9.62 -3.39
C LEU A 80 4.13 10.25 -3.92
N LYS A 81 5.00 9.51 -4.60
CA LYS A 81 6.27 10.02 -5.14
C LYS A 81 6.14 10.64 -6.54
N ASP A 82 5.06 10.33 -7.22
CA ASP A 82 4.70 10.92 -8.51
C ASP A 82 3.33 11.58 -8.37
N PRO A 83 3.29 12.87 -8.00
CA PRO A 83 2.04 13.55 -7.70
C PRO A 83 1.11 13.68 -8.90
N GLY A 84 1.63 13.60 -10.11
CA GLY A 84 0.85 13.86 -11.28
C GLY A 84 0.27 15.27 -11.28
N ASN A 85 -0.98 15.40 -11.66
CA ASN A 85 -1.72 16.64 -11.53
C ASN A 85 -2.49 16.68 -10.20
N TYR A 86 -1.75 16.52 -9.09
CA TYR A 86 -2.36 16.33 -7.77
C TYR A 86 -3.18 17.54 -7.28
N GLU A 87 -2.92 18.75 -7.78
CA GLU A 87 -3.71 19.96 -7.46
C GLU A 87 -5.16 19.80 -7.90
N ALA A 88 -5.39 19.18 -9.06
CA ALA A 88 -6.74 18.93 -9.56
C ALA A 88 -7.48 17.83 -8.76
N ILE A 89 -6.76 16.97 -8.03
CA ILE A 89 -7.33 15.85 -7.27
C ILE A 89 -7.22 16.02 -5.75
N GLY A 90 -6.89 17.19 -5.25
CA GLY A 90 -6.87 17.47 -3.81
C GLY A 90 -5.65 18.22 -3.29
N GLY A 91 -4.73 18.61 -4.16
CA GLY A 91 -3.59 19.44 -3.81
C GLY A 91 -2.69 18.82 -2.74
N ASP A 92 -2.27 19.63 -1.79
CA ASP A 92 -1.39 19.23 -0.69
C ASP A 92 -1.94 18.09 0.17
N SER A 93 -3.26 17.98 0.33
CA SER A 93 -3.89 16.92 1.12
C SER A 93 -3.61 15.54 0.56
N TYR A 94 -3.34 15.44 -0.74
CA TYR A 94 -2.96 14.19 -1.40
C TYR A 94 -1.58 13.66 -0.97
N LEU A 95 -0.66 14.56 -0.64
CA LEU A 95 0.72 14.23 -0.25
C LEU A 95 1.04 14.53 1.21
N SER A 96 0.10 15.10 1.97
CA SER A 96 0.42 15.63 3.31
C SER A 96 0.79 14.57 4.33
N GLY A 97 0.19 13.39 4.25
CA GLY A 97 0.43 12.33 5.22
C GLY A 97 -0.14 10.98 4.82
N ILE A 98 -0.04 10.03 5.75
CA ILE A 98 -0.57 8.66 5.62
C ILE A 98 -1.12 8.21 6.99
N VAL A 99 -2.08 7.31 7.00
CA VAL A 99 -2.54 6.68 8.23
C VAL A 99 -1.48 5.69 8.73
N SER A 100 -1.11 5.80 10.01
CA SER A 100 -0.09 4.94 10.62
C SER A 100 -0.43 3.46 10.44
N GLY A 101 0.56 2.66 10.04
CA GLY A 101 0.39 1.23 9.76
C GLY A 101 -0.03 0.91 8.32
N PHE A 102 -0.43 1.91 7.54
CA PHE A 102 -0.59 1.72 6.10
C PHE A 102 0.77 1.78 5.41
N GLU A 103 0.95 0.94 4.40
CA GLU A 103 2.10 0.91 3.52
C GLU A 103 1.66 1.32 2.11
N VAL A 104 2.48 2.11 1.44
CA VAL A 104 2.17 2.59 0.10
C VAL A 104 2.44 1.51 -0.94
N VAL A 105 1.41 1.16 -1.68
CA VAL A 105 1.47 0.27 -2.85
C VAL A 105 0.81 1.01 -4.01
N PRO A 106 1.58 1.70 -4.88
CA PRO A 106 0.99 2.51 -5.94
C PRO A 106 0.11 1.70 -6.88
N PHE A 107 -1.19 2.02 -6.96
CA PHE A 107 -2.10 1.37 -7.91
C PHE A 107 -1.59 1.40 -9.35
N PRO A 108 -0.99 2.51 -9.86
CA PRO A 108 -0.42 2.56 -11.20
C PRO A 108 0.69 1.54 -11.46
N TYR A 109 1.36 0.99 -10.43
CA TYR A 109 2.31 -0.12 -10.62
C TYR A 109 1.60 -1.47 -10.78
N ILE A 110 0.39 -1.59 -10.26
CA ILE A 110 -0.35 -2.85 -10.29
C ILE A 110 -1.00 -3.06 -11.65
N VAL A 111 -1.72 -2.06 -12.16
CA VAL A 111 -2.44 -2.18 -13.43
C VAL A 111 -2.49 -0.84 -14.16
N ASN A 112 -2.52 -0.89 -15.49
CA ASN A 112 -2.74 0.29 -16.31
C ASN A 112 -4.08 0.94 -15.97
N VAL A 113 -4.05 2.26 -15.82
CA VAL A 113 -5.23 3.05 -15.50
C VAL A 113 -6.03 3.28 -16.78
N VAL A 114 -7.21 2.66 -16.88
CA VAL A 114 -8.10 2.79 -18.05
C VAL A 114 -9.37 3.51 -17.62
N GLY A 115 -9.80 4.48 -18.43
CA GLY A 115 -11.07 5.19 -18.23
C GLY A 115 -11.09 6.18 -17.07
N LEU A 116 -9.96 6.46 -16.43
CA LEU A 116 -9.85 7.52 -15.42
C LEU A 116 -9.57 8.87 -16.08
N PRO A 117 -9.99 9.97 -15.42
CA PRO A 117 -9.61 11.31 -15.85
C PRO A 117 -8.08 11.44 -15.93
N PRO A 118 -7.55 12.22 -16.92
CA PRO A 118 -6.10 12.43 -17.06
C PRO A 118 -5.41 12.99 -15.81
N GLU A 119 -6.17 13.60 -14.93
CA GLU A 119 -5.67 14.19 -13.68
C GLU A 119 -5.25 13.15 -12.63
N VAL A 120 -5.78 11.94 -12.73
CA VAL A 120 -5.53 10.87 -11.75
C VAL A 120 -4.42 9.96 -12.26
N GLY A 121 -3.24 9.99 -11.63
CA GLY A 121 -2.09 9.19 -12.02
C GLY A 121 -1.57 9.46 -13.45
N ALA A 122 -1.89 10.63 -14.01
CA ALA A 122 -1.64 10.97 -15.41
C ALA A 122 -0.16 11.04 -15.78
N THR A 123 0.73 11.25 -14.82
CA THR A 123 2.18 11.33 -15.08
C THR A 123 2.84 9.97 -15.11
N TYR A 124 2.19 8.93 -14.62
CA TYR A 124 2.75 7.58 -14.68
C TYR A 124 2.39 6.90 -16.02
N THR A 125 3.38 6.77 -16.87
CA THR A 125 3.29 6.07 -18.17
C THR A 125 4.19 4.82 -18.19
N GLY A 126 4.58 4.35 -17.01
CA GLY A 126 5.56 3.27 -16.85
C GLY A 126 4.96 1.87 -16.99
N LYS A 127 5.75 0.90 -16.56
CA LYS A 127 5.40 -0.53 -16.59
C LYS A 127 4.41 -0.86 -15.49
N THR A 128 3.55 -1.88 -15.72
CA THR A 128 2.55 -2.36 -14.75
C THR A 128 2.61 -3.88 -14.63
N LEU A 129 2.25 -4.42 -13.47
CA LEU A 129 2.19 -5.88 -13.26
C LEU A 129 1.11 -6.55 -14.13
N PHE A 130 -0.01 -5.87 -14.32
CA PHE A 130 -1.15 -6.36 -15.10
C PHE A 130 -1.58 -5.32 -16.12
N THR A 131 -2.26 -5.81 -17.15
CA THR A 131 -3.00 -4.98 -18.11
C THR A 131 -4.46 -5.38 -18.04
N GLN A 132 -5.36 -4.41 -17.91
CA GLN A 132 -6.78 -4.61 -18.09
C GLN A 132 -7.13 -4.36 -19.55
N ASN A 133 -7.88 -5.28 -20.16
CA ASN A 133 -8.39 -5.13 -21.52
C ASN A 133 -9.75 -4.39 -21.52
N ASP A 134 -10.27 -4.10 -22.71
CA ASP A 134 -11.55 -3.40 -22.91
C ASP A 134 -12.77 -4.18 -22.37
N LYS A 135 -12.62 -5.47 -22.09
CA LYS A 135 -13.64 -6.31 -21.45
C LYS A 135 -13.56 -6.32 -19.93
N GLY A 136 -12.58 -5.62 -19.35
CA GLY A 136 -12.35 -5.60 -17.91
C GLY A 136 -11.54 -6.80 -17.37
N GLU A 137 -11.00 -7.65 -18.26
CA GLU A 137 -10.21 -8.83 -17.86
C GLU A 137 -8.76 -8.42 -17.61
N TYR A 138 -8.15 -8.97 -16.56
CA TYR A 138 -6.75 -8.70 -16.19
C TYR A 138 -5.82 -9.78 -16.71
N LYS A 139 -4.73 -9.35 -17.35
CA LYS A 139 -3.67 -10.22 -17.85
C LYS A 139 -2.35 -9.84 -17.20
N ALA A 140 -1.63 -10.83 -16.67
CA ALA A 140 -0.28 -10.64 -16.13
C ALA A 140 0.71 -10.24 -17.25
N ASN A 141 1.56 -9.26 -16.98
CA ASN A 141 2.60 -8.78 -17.89
C ASN A 141 3.94 -9.48 -17.68
N TYR A 142 4.16 -10.03 -16.48
CA TYR A 142 5.40 -10.68 -16.07
C TYR A 142 5.09 -12.03 -15.41
N LYS A 143 6.05 -12.95 -15.47
CA LYS A 143 5.92 -14.26 -14.83
C LYS A 143 5.72 -14.14 -13.32
N GLU A 144 6.34 -13.14 -12.72
CA GLU A 144 6.32 -12.86 -11.28
C GLU A 144 5.09 -12.03 -10.84
N SER A 145 4.26 -11.53 -11.78
CA SER A 145 3.16 -10.62 -11.46
C SER A 145 2.23 -11.14 -10.35
N MET A 146 1.86 -12.43 -10.40
CA MET A 146 0.99 -13.03 -9.38
C MET A 146 1.70 -13.20 -8.04
N GLU A 147 2.95 -13.62 -8.04
CA GLU A 147 3.75 -13.78 -6.82
C GLU A 147 3.92 -12.44 -6.09
N ILE A 148 4.25 -11.38 -6.85
CA ILE A 148 4.35 -10.01 -6.30
C ILE A 148 3.00 -9.56 -5.74
N LEU A 149 1.91 -9.81 -6.46
CA LEU A 149 0.58 -9.43 -6.01
C LEU A 149 0.19 -10.15 -4.71
N GLU A 150 0.49 -11.45 -4.60
CA GLU A 150 0.24 -12.24 -3.37
C GLU A 150 1.13 -11.80 -2.20
N PHE A 151 2.36 -11.37 -2.46
CA PHE A 151 3.24 -10.76 -1.45
C PHE A 151 2.67 -9.45 -0.93
N LEU A 152 2.21 -8.57 -1.83
CA LEU A 152 1.64 -7.27 -1.46
C LEU A 152 0.28 -7.41 -0.78
N PHE A 153 -0.52 -8.39 -1.17
CA PHE A 153 -1.88 -8.64 -0.70
C PHE A 153 -2.07 -10.12 -0.33
N PRO A 154 -1.55 -10.58 0.82
CA PRO A 154 -1.63 -12.00 1.21
C PRO A 154 -3.08 -12.49 1.32
N LYS A 155 -3.40 -13.62 0.67
CA LYS A 155 -4.76 -14.19 0.61
C LYS A 155 -5.30 -14.68 1.95
N ASP A 156 -4.42 -15.01 2.88
CA ASP A 156 -4.78 -15.46 4.22
C ASP A 156 -5.14 -14.31 5.17
N LYS A 157 -4.79 -13.06 4.84
CA LYS A 157 -5.03 -11.86 5.64
C LYS A 157 -6.32 -11.13 5.27
N ASN A 158 -6.81 -10.31 6.19
CA ASN A 158 -7.75 -9.25 5.87
C ASN A 158 -6.98 -8.08 5.25
N ILE A 159 -7.53 -7.46 4.24
CA ILE A 159 -6.87 -6.41 3.45
C ILE A 159 -7.65 -5.12 3.61
N PHE A 160 -7.01 -4.09 4.13
CA PHE A 160 -7.58 -2.75 4.24
C PHE A 160 -6.95 -1.86 3.17
N LEU A 161 -7.77 -1.37 2.25
CA LEU A 161 -7.35 -0.55 1.12
C LEU A 161 -7.79 0.90 1.32
N MET A 162 -6.87 1.83 1.15
CA MET A 162 -7.11 3.27 1.17
C MET A 162 -6.47 3.91 -0.06
N CYS A 163 -6.95 5.09 -0.47
CA CYS A 163 -6.23 5.95 -1.41
C CYS A 163 -6.53 7.44 -1.10
N GLY A 164 -6.62 8.30 -2.09
CA GLY A 164 -7.05 9.70 -1.90
C GLY A 164 -8.52 9.81 -1.52
N GLY A 165 -9.40 9.26 -2.36
CA GLY A 165 -10.86 9.35 -2.21
C GLY A 165 -11.62 8.02 -2.24
N GLY A 166 -10.93 6.87 -2.30
CA GLY A 166 -11.55 5.53 -2.33
C GLY A 166 -11.56 4.86 -3.71
N GLY A 167 -11.29 5.59 -4.80
CA GLY A 167 -11.36 5.06 -6.17
C GLY A 167 -10.32 3.98 -6.47
N TYR A 168 -9.03 4.26 -6.29
CA TYR A 168 -7.96 3.26 -6.48
C TYR A 168 -8.11 2.07 -5.53
N ALA A 169 -8.59 2.29 -4.30
CA ALA A 169 -8.87 1.23 -3.35
C ALA A 169 -9.98 0.30 -3.87
N GLY A 170 -11.07 0.84 -4.41
CA GLY A 170 -12.14 0.08 -5.05
C GLY A 170 -11.68 -0.69 -6.27
N MET A 171 -10.91 -0.06 -7.17
CA MET A 171 -10.33 -0.71 -8.34
C MET A 171 -9.37 -1.85 -7.96
N THR A 172 -8.57 -1.66 -6.90
CA THR A 172 -7.70 -2.72 -6.36
C THR A 172 -8.53 -3.88 -5.83
N LYS A 173 -9.59 -3.62 -5.05
CA LYS A 173 -10.51 -4.67 -4.58
C LYS A 173 -11.06 -5.48 -5.76
N ASN A 174 -11.56 -4.82 -6.79
CA ASN A 174 -12.12 -5.48 -7.98
C ASN A 174 -11.07 -6.34 -8.70
N LEU A 175 -9.83 -5.85 -8.85
CA LEU A 175 -8.73 -6.62 -9.42
C LEU A 175 -8.45 -7.87 -8.56
N LEU A 176 -8.27 -7.72 -7.26
CA LEU A 176 -7.97 -8.84 -6.37
C LEU A 176 -9.06 -9.90 -6.40
N VAL A 177 -10.34 -9.50 -6.31
CA VAL A 177 -11.48 -10.42 -6.38
C VAL A 177 -11.51 -11.17 -7.72
N SER A 178 -11.30 -10.48 -8.84
CA SER A 178 -11.27 -11.10 -10.16
C SER A 178 -10.13 -12.12 -10.33
N LEU A 179 -9.03 -11.95 -9.57
CA LEU A 179 -7.88 -12.85 -9.55
C LEU A 179 -7.97 -13.91 -8.42
N GLY A 180 -9.11 -14.03 -7.74
CA GLY A 180 -9.42 -15.13 -6.81
C GLY A 180 -9.16 -14.85 -5.33
N TRP A 181 -9.05 -13.59 -4.92
CA TRP A 181 -9.08 -13.22 -3.51
C TRP A 181 -10.50 -13.29 -2.95
N ASN A 182 -10.62 -13.59 -1.66
CA ASN A 182 -11.92 -13.62 -0.98
C ASN A 182 -12.41 -12.18 -0.73
N GLU A 183 -13.50 -11.81 -1.39
CA GLU A 183 -14.13 -10.50 -1.26
C GLU A 183 -14.44 -10.12 0.18
N ASN A 184 -14.88 -11.10 1.00
CA ASN A 184 -15.23 -10.89 2.41
C ASN A 184 -14.03 -10.58 3.33
N LYS A 185 -12.82 -10.51 2.78
CA LYS A 185 -11.60 -10.14 3.49
C LYS A 185 -11.02 -8.79 3.01
N ILE A 186 -11.67 -8.10 2.06
CA ILE A 186 -11.12 -6.88 1.46
C ILE A 186 -12.03 -5.70 1.74
N TYR A 187 -11.54 -4.78 2.57
CA TYR A 187 -12.24 -3.56 2.97
C TYR A 187 -11.70 -2.37 2.19
N ASN A 188 -12.56 -1.69 1.41
CA ASN A 188 -12.25 -0.37 0.91
C ASN A 188 -12.59 0.64 2.01
N VAL A 189 -11.58 1.17 2.68
CA VAL A 189 -11.75 2.11 3.79
C VAL A 189 -11.82 3.57 3.33
N GLY A 190 -11.93 3.80 2.02
CA GLY A 190 -12.13 5.14 1.47
C GLY A 190 -10.85 5.90 1.22
N GLY A 191 -10.76 7.12 1.68
CA GLY A 191 -9.68 8.01 1.27
C GLY A 191 -9.08 8.87 2.36
N TYR A 192 -7.77 9.03 2.29
CA TYR A 192 -6.99 9.87 3.20
C TYR A 192 -7.49 11.33 3.25
N TRP A 193 -8.07 11.85 2.18
CA TRP A 193 -8.63 13.22 2.15
C TRP A 193 -9.73 13.46 3.19
N TYR A 194 -10.43 12.40 3.58
CA TYR A 194 -11.51 12.47 4.56
C TYR A 194 -11.07 12.00 5.95
N TYR A 195 -9.88 11.44 6.07
CA TYR A 195 -9.37 10.96 7.35
C TYR A 195 -9.08 12.12 8.32
N LYS A 196 -9.72 12.06 9.49
CA LYS A 196 -9.56 13.02 10.59
C LYS A 196 -9.11 12.36 11.88
N GLY A 197 -8.69 11.09 11.80
CA GLY A 197 -8.25 10.33 12.96
C GLY A 197 -6.90 10.82 13.50
N LYS A 198 -6.53 10.25 14.63
CA LYS A 198 -5.32 10.64 15.39
C LYS A 198 -4.05 9.90 14.96
N ASN A 199 -4.18 8.85 14.15
CA ASN A 199 -3.06 8.01 13.73
C ASN A 199 -2.44 8.49 12.41
N ASN A 200 -2.28 9.79 12.23
CA ASN A 200 -1.68 10.37 11.04
C ASN A 200 -0.15 10.46 11.17
N VAL A 201 0.55 9.93 10.16
CA VAL A 201 1.99 10.18 9.96
C VAL A 201 2.13 11.31 8.97
N GLN A 202 2.49 12.50 9.45
CA GLN A 202 2.68 13.66 8.59
C GLN A 202 3.98 13.54 7.80
N ILE A 203 3.89 13.58 6.48
CA ILE A 203 5.04 13.57 5.57
C ILE A 203 5.37 14.94 4.99
N LYS A 204 4.40 15.84 4.91
CA LYS A 204 4.64 17.25 4.55
C LYS A 204 5.40 17.94 5.67
N ASN A 205 6.48 18.63 5.32
CA ASN A 205 7.26 19.44 6.22
C ASN A 205 7.39 20.85 5.65
N THR A 206 7.10 21.88 6.47
CA THR A 206 7.24 23.28 6.10
C THR A 206 8.25 23.93 7.03
N SER A 207 9.39 24.34 6.49
CA SER A 207 10.46 25.01 7.21
C SER A 207 10.95 26.22 6.41
N ASN A 208 10.98 27.40 7.02
CA ASN A 208 11.44 28.64 6.37
C ASN A 208 10.78 28.88 5.00
N GLU A 209 9.47 28.76 4.92
CA GLU A 209 8.64 28.90 3.70
C GLU A 209 8.89 27.82 2.63
N LYS A 210 9.81 26.87 2.88
CA LYS A 210 10.08 25.76 1.98
C LYS A 210 9.25 24.54 2.39
N VAL A 211 8.50 23.99 1.42
CA VAL A 211 7.76 22.73 1.57
C VAL A 211 8.61 21.59 1.07
N THR A 212 8.71 20.54 1.87
CA THR A 212 9.35 19.26 1.52
C THR A 212 8.46 18.11 1.96
N TYR A 213 8.68 16.93 1.39
CA TYR A 213 7.93 15.72 1.74
C TYR A 213 8.89 14.62 2.18
N ASP A 214 8.73 14.15 3.42
CA ASP A 214 9.60 13.18 4.09
C ASP A 214 9.14 11.75 3.79
N PHE A 215 9.22 11.29 2.55
CA PHE A 215 8.76 9.95 2.13
C PHE A 215 9.50 8.79 2.82
N TRP A 216 10.66 9.05 3.44
CA TRP A 216 11.39 8.07 4.23
C TRP A 216 10.63 7.65 5.52
N LYS A 217 9.62 8.40 5.95
CA LYS A 217 8.78 8.10 7.13
C LYS A 217 7.76 7.01 6.88
N ILE A 218 7.57 6.58 5.64
CA ILE A 218 6.54 5.63 5.24
C ILE A 218 7.16 4.43 4.53
N ALA A 219 6.54 3.25 4.69
CA ALA A 219 6.89 2.10 3.89
C ALA A 219 6.31 2.27 2.47
N TYR A 220 7.15 2.18 1.47
CA TYR A 220 6.80 2.38 0.06
C TYR A 220 7.28 1.19 -0.77
N HIS A 221 6.36 0.50 -1.41
CA HIS A 221 6.66 -0.65 -2.25
C HIS A 221 6.95 -0.22 -3.69
N ASP A 222 8.21 0.03 -3.98
CA ASP A 222 8.69 0.19 -5.35
C ASP A 222 8.84 -1.18 -6.02
N ILE A 223 8.56 -1.25 -7.33
CA ILE A 223 8.73 -2.46 -8.14
C ILE A 223 9.82 -2.20 -9.17
N ASP A 224 10.90 -2.96 -9.09
CA ASP A 224 11.95 -2.95 -10.11
C ASP A 224 11.53 -3.85 -11.29
N PHE A 225 10.80 -3.24 -12.24
CA PHE A 225 10.30 -3.94 -13.42
C PHE A 225 11.40 -4.44 -14.37
N ASP A 226 12.62 -3.94 -14.25
CA ASP A 226 13.74 -4.37 -15.11
C ASP A 226 14.30 -5.73 -14.67
N MET A 227 14.01 -6.13 -13.43
CA MET A 227 14.34 -7.46 -12.91
C MET A 227 13.29 -8.52 -13.24
N LEU A 228 12.15 -8.15 -13.83
CA LEU A 228 11.03 -9.07 -14.09
C LEU A 228 11.07 -9.67 -15.50
N HIS A 229 10.55 -10.88 -15.63
CA HIS A 229 10.50 -11.61 -16.89
C HIS A 229 9.17 -11.41 -17.61
N LYS A 230 9.18 -10.61 -18.69
CA LYS A 230 7.99 -10.39 -19.52
C LYS A 230 7.39 -11.68 -20.03
N ILE A 231 6.07 -11.80 -19.97
CA ILE A 231 5.30 -12.82 -20.68
C ILE A 231 5.25 -12.41 -22.16
N LYS A 232 5.58 -13.33 -23.04
CA LYS A 232 5.53 -13.12 -24.50
C LYS A 232 4.11 -13.19 -25.02
#